data_4ff0bcc448643e41153348eefbaa81bf
#
_entry.id   4ff0bcc448643e41153348eefbaa81bf
#
_cell.length_a   1.000
_cell.length_b   1.000
_cell.length_c   1.000
_cell.angle_alpha   90.00
_cell.angle_beta   90.00
_cell.angle_gamma   90.00
#
_symmetry.space_group_name_H-M   'P 1'
#
loop_
_entity.id
_entity.type
_entity.pdbx_description
1 polymer ?
#
loop_
_entity_poly.entity_id
_entity_poly.type
_entity_poly.pdbx_seq_one_letter_code
_entity_poly.pdbx_strand_id
1 'polypeptide(L)'
;MSRIKDISLAPSGEMKINWVERNMPVLRGIGEDFKREKPFAGMKVALSVHLEAKTAYLCRVMEMGGAEMYVTGSNPLSTQDDVAAALVAGGMNVFAEYGCTMEQYEQCLEEVLKVGPNIIIDDGGDLVHLMHTKYTGLIPNVIGGCEETTTGINRLRIMSRKGELKFPMVMVNDADCKHMFDNRYGTGQSVWDGICRTTNLIVAGKYVVISGYGWCGKGVALRAKGLGAKVIVTETDPVRALEAVMDGYEVMPMAEAAKIGDIFCTVTGGRDIITAEHFPLMKDGAILSNAGHFNIEVDMEALEKMAVKKYEARHNIQGYVMPNGKTLFTIAEGRLVNLAAADGHPAEIMDMSFAIQALSAQFLALNKGKLSADVVAVPKDIDEAVARRKLKAMGVEIDTLSRTQADYLGK
;
A
#
# COMPACT_ATOMS: atom_id res chain seq x y z
N MET A 1 13.90 -23.54 -2.69
CA MET A 1 15.13 -22.81 -2.25
C MET A 1 14.80 -21.34 -2.45
N SER A 2 14.92 -20.52 -1.40
CA SER A 2 14.61 -19.07 -1.47
C SER A 2 15.49 -18.35 -2.50
N ARG A 3 14.99 -17.24 -3.05
CA ARG A 3 15.70 -16.36 -3.96
C ARG A 3 15.76 -14.96 -3.34
N ILE A 4 16.92 -14.56 -2.88
CA ILE A 4 17.21 -13.27 -2.27
C ILE A 4 18.59 -12.78 -2.73
N LYS A 5 18.87 -11.51 -2.57
CA LYS A 5 20.11 -10.90 -3.02
C LYS A 5 21.35 -11.39 -2.26
N ASP A 6 21.33 -11.33 -0.94
CA ASP A 6 22.47 -11.68 -0.07
C ASP A 6 22.03 -11.99 1.35
N ILE A 7 22.26 -13.21 1.81
CA ILE A 7 21.90 -13.66 3.16
C ILE A 7 22.71 -12.93 4.25
N SER A 8 23.89 -12.41 3.95
CA SER A 8 24.74 -11.69 4.91
C SER A 8 24.12 -10.38 5.41
N LEU A 9 23.09 -9.87 4.71
CA LEU A 9 22.32 -8.69 5.10
C LEU A 9 21.34 -8.94 6.26
N ALA A 10 21.09 -10.20 6.62
CA ALA A 10 20.10 -10.59 7.63
C ALA A 10 20.19 -9.83 8.96
N PRO A 11 21.39 -9.56 9.55
CA PRO A 11 21.47 -8.81 10.81
C PRO A 11 20.89 -7.39 10.74
N SER A 12 21.03 -6.70 9.60
CA SER A 12 20.41 -5.38 9.37
C SER A 12 18.89 -5.48 9.31
N GLY A 13 18.38 -6.45 8.56
CA GLY A 13 16.94 -6.69 8.47
C GLY A 13 16.32 -7.07 9.82
N GLU A 14 17.03 -7.89 10.62
CA GLU A 14 16.58 -8.27 11.96
C GLU A 14 16.42 -7.05 12.88
N MET A 15 17.38 -6.11 12.85
CA MET A 15 17.26 -4.86 13.62
C MET A 15 16.02 -4.06 13.23
N LYS A 16 15.70 -3.98 11.93
CA LYS A 16 14.51 -3.28 11.42
C LYS A 16 13.23 -3.98 11.87
N ILE A 17 13.16 -5.31 11.77
CA ILE A 17 11.99 -6.09 12.18
C ILE A 17 11.76 -5.96 13.69
N ASN A 18 12.81 -6.05 14.52
CA ASN A 18 12.71 -5.89 15.97
C ASN A 18 12.25 -4.48 16.36
N TRP A 19 12.65 -3.45 15.60
CA TRP A 19 12.16 -2.09 15.80
C TRP A 19 10.65 -1.98 15.57
N VAL A 20 10.15 -2.52 14.45
CA VAL A 20 8.71 -2.43 14.12
C VAL A 20 7.88 -3.32 15.05
N GLU A 21 8.34 -4.50 15.44
CA GLU A 21 7.67 -5.36 16.43
C GLU A 21 7.38 -4.60 17.72
N ARG A 22 8.34 -3.81 18.22
CA ARG A 22 8.16 -2.98 19.40
C ARG A 22 7.03 -1.96 19.24
N ASN A 23 6.87 -1.42 18.03
CA ASN A 23 5.95 -0.34 17.70
C ASN A 23 4.62 -0.82 17.08
N MET A 24 4.39 -2.14 17.06
CA MET A 24 3.17 -2.77 16.54
C MET A 24 2.49 -3.64 17.63
N PRO A 25 2.01 -3.02 18.74
CA PRO A 25 1.50 -3.73 19.91
C PRO A 25 0.21 -4.53 19.64
N VAL A 26 -0.64 -4.11 18.69
CA VAL A 26 -1.88 -4.81 18.34
C VAL A 26 -1.53 -6.11 17.63
N LEU A 27 -0.69 -6.04 16.61
CA LEU A 27 -0.24 -7.21 15.85
C LEU A 27 0.56 -8.17 16.72
N ARG A 28 1.39 -7.65 17.64
CA ARG A 28 2.10 -8.47 18.62
C ARG A 28 1.14 -9.24 19.53
N GLY A 29 0.09 -8.58 20.03
CA GLY A 29 -0.93 -9.25 20.84
C GLY A 29 -1.68 -10.35 20.08
N ILE A 30 -1.94 -10.12 18.78
CA ILE A 30 -2.52 -11.15 17.89
C ILE A 30 -1.55 -12.31 17.71
N GLY A 31 -0.25 -12.03 17.58
CA GLY A 31 0.79 -13.08 17.49
C GLY A 31 0.80 -14.01 18.70
N GLU A 32 0.65 -13.47 19.92
CA GLU A 32 0.53 -14.28 21.15
C GLU A 32 -0.77 -15.11 21.17
N ASP A 33 -1.87 -14.57 20.66
CA ASP A 33 -3.11 -15.34 20.50
C ASP A 33 -2.90 -16.48 19.47
N PHE A 34 -2.35 -16.19 18.32
CA PHE A 34 -2.05 -17.17 17.26
C PHE A 34 -1.07 -18.27 17.69
N LYS A 35 -0.09 -17.92 18.51
CA LYS A 35 0.84 -18.90 19.08
C LYS A 35 0.14 -19.97 19.92
N ARG A 36 -0.93 -19.59 20.63
CA ARG A 36 -1.75 -20.51 21.42
C ARG A 36 -2.74 -21.29 20.58
N GLU A 37 -3.40 -20.62 19.64
CA GLU A 37 -4.55 -21.14 18.89
C GLU A 37 -4.15 -21.94 17.64
N LYS A 38 -3.00 -21.61 17.05
CA LYS A 38 -2.48 -22.22 15.81
C LYS A 38 -3.52 -22.27 14.67
N PRO A 39 -4.16 -21.14 14.32
CA PRO A 39 -5.27 -21.14 13.35
C PRO A 39 -4.84 -21.56 11.94
N PHE A 40 -3.54 -21.52 11.61
CA PHE A 40 -3.00 -21.87 10.30
C PHE A 40 -2.21 -23.18 10.30
N ALA A 41 -2.38 -24.04 11.31
CA ALA A 41 -1.64 -25.30 11.39
C ALA A 41 -1.82 -26.14 10.11
N GLY A 42 -0.71 -26.49 9.45
CA GLY A 42 -0.70 -27.27 8.21
C GLY A 42 -1.15 -26.50 6.96
N MET A 43 -1.28 -25.17 7.03
CA MET A 43 -1.65 -24.34 5.88
C MET A 43 -0.44 -23.65 5.28
N LYS A 44 -0.40 -23.61 3.94
CA LYS A 44 0.54 -22.79 3.16
C LYS A 44 -0.09 -21.44 2.86
N VAL A 45 0.64 -20.36 3.16
CA VAL A 45 0.20 -18.99 2.90
C VAL A 45 1.16 -18.34 1.91
N ALA A 46 0.63 -17.96 0.74
CA ALA A 46 1.36 -17.13 -0.22
C ALA A 46 1.07 -15.65 0.07
N LEU A 47 2.14 -14.85 0.19
CA LEU A 47 2.05 -13.43 0.44
C LEU A 47 2.83 -12.65 -0.62
N SER A 48 2.16 -11.68 -1.26
CA SER A 48 2.75 -10.66 -2.12
C SER A 48 2.31 -9.29 -1.63
N VAL A 49 3.13 -8.69 -0.78
CA VAL A 49 2.97 -7.33 -0.23
C VAL A 49 4.33 -6.65 -0.28
N HIS A 50 4.37 -5.33 -0.30
CA HIS A 50 5.64 -4.60 -0.24
C HIS A 50 6.54 -5.15 0.87
N LEU A 51 7.66 -5.81 0.49
CA LEU A 51 8.49 -6.55 1.45
C LEU A 51 9.47 -5.63 2.18
N GLU A 52 9.00 -5.07 3.28
CA GLU A 52 9.74 -4.26 4.22
C GLU A 52 9.50 -4.76 5.66
N ALA A 53 10.07 -4.10 6.67
CA ALA A 53 10.12 -4.63 8.04
C ALA A 53 8.74 -4.96 8.65
N LYS A 54 7.70 -4.14 8.38
CA LYS A 54 6.36 -4.34 8.94
C LYS A 54 5.67 -5.55 8.30
N THR A 55 5.83 -5.72 6.98
CA THR A 55 5.38 -6.91 6.26
C THR A 55 6.07 -8.18 6.76
N ALA A 56 7.39 -8.10 6.99
CA ALA A 56 8.14 -9.21 7.57
C ALA A 56 7.64 -9.59 8.96
N TYR A 57 7.27 -8.60 9.77
CA TYR A 57 6.67 -8.87 11.07
C TYR A 57 5.28 -9.53 10.98
N LEU A 58 4.44 -9.11 10.03
CA LEU A 58 3.19 -9.83 9.72
C LEU A 58 3.47 -11.30 9.38
N CYS A 59 4.46 -11.58 8.51
CA CYS A 59 4.84 -12.95 8.16
C CYS A 59 5.22 -13.78 9.40
N ARG A 60 5.98 -13.22 10.34
CA ARG A 60 6.31 -13.88 11.61
C ARG A 60 5.09 -14.17 12.47
N VAL A 61 4.14 -13.23 12.55
CA VAL A 61 2.89 -13.43 13.28
C VAL A 61 2.05 -14.55 12.66
N MET A 62 1.99 -14.62 11.33
CA MET A 62 1.31 -15.73 10.64
C MET A 62 2.01 -17.07 10.91
N GLU A 63 3.34 -17.12 10.88
CA GLU A 63 4.13 -18.29 11.24
C GLU A 63 3.93 -18.72 12.71
N MET A 64 3.84 -17.76 13.66
CA MET A 64 3.43 -18.05 15.04
C MET A 64 2.09 -18.79 15.08
N GLY A 65 1.18 -18.48 14.18
CA GLY A 65 -0.10 -19.16 14.00
C GLY A 65 -0.03 -20.53 13.32
N GLY A 66 1.17 -20.99 12.95
CA GLY A 66 1.39 -22.29 12.30
C GLY A 66 1.36 -22.26 10.79
N ALA A 67 1.36 -21.09 10.16
CA ALA A 67 1.43 -20.96 8.70
C ALA A 67 2.82 -21.34 8.17
N GLU A 68 2.86 -22.08 7.07
CA GLU A 68 4.05 -22.21 6.23
C GLU A 68 4.06 -21.08 5.22
N MET A 69 4.93 -20.08 5.45
CA MET A 69 4.95 -18.84 4.68
C MET A 69 5.77 -18.95 3.40
N TYR A 70 5.22 -18.44 2.29
CA TYR A 70 5.87 -18.24 1.00
C TYR A 70 5.69 -16.78 0.59
N VAL A 71 6.78 -16.02 0.60
CA VAL A 71 6.76 -14.56 0.61
C VAL A 71 7.44 -13.98 -0.62
N THR A 72 6.79 -13.00 -1.25
CA THR A 72 7.39 -12.16 -2.28
C THR A 72 6.99 -10.70 -2.08
N GLY A 73 7.63 -9.79 -2.82
CA GLY A 73 7.23 -8.38 -2.86
C GLY A 73 6.14 -8.14 -3.91
N SER A 74 5.32 -7.10 -3.74
CA SER A 74 4.31 -6.65 -4.71
C SER A 74 4.83 -5.60 -5.70
N ASN A 75 6.09 -5.20 -5.59
CA ASN A 75 6.71 -4.23 -6.50
C ASN A 75 8.24 -4.41 -6.52
N PRO A 76 8.89 -4.40 -7.70
CA PRO A 76 10.34 -4.56 -7.82
C PRO A 76 11.20 -3.57 -7.02
N LEU A 77 10.69 -2.36 -6.75
CA LEU A 77 11.44 -1.30 -6.07
C LEU A 77 11.06 -1.11 -4.59
N SER A 78 10.18 -1.95 -4.04
CA SER A 78 9.76 -1.81 -2.64
C SER A 78 10.33 -2.89 -1.71
N THR A 79 10.97 -3.90 -2.26
CA THR A 79 11.66 -4.93 -1.46
C THR A 79 12.87 -4.33 -0.74
N GLN A 80 13.00 -4.60 0.56
CA GLN A 80 14.23 -4.36 1.31
C GLN A 80 15.02 -5.66 1.41
N ASP A 81 16.19 -5.72 0.74
CA ASP A 81 17.00 -6.94 0.62
C ASP A 81 17.47 -7.51 1.96
N ASP A 82 17.75 -6.64 2.92
CA ASP A 82 18.14 -7.03 4.28
C ASP A 82 16.96 -7.65 5.05
N VAL A 83 15.76 -7.15 4.85
CA VAL A 83 14.54 -7.73 5.45
C VAL A 83 14.23 -9.09 4.85
N ALA A 84 14.34 -9.24 3.52
CA ALA A 84 14.20 -10.52 2.84
C ALA A 84 15.21 -11.54 3.38
N ALA A 85 16.47 -11.12 3.56
CA ALA A 85 17.52 -11.95 4.14
C ALA A 85 17.22 -12.38 5.59
N ALA A 86 16.67 -11.47 6.42
CA ALA A 86 16.31 -11.80 7.81
C ALA A 86 15.19 -12.85 7.88
N LEU A 87 14.20 -12.79 7.00
CA LEU A 87 13.15 -13.82 6.93
C LEU A 87 13.72 -15.19 6.52
N VAL A 88 14.61 -15.23 5.53
CA VAL A 88 15.26 -16.48 5.10
C VAL A 88 16.14 -17.05 6.21
N ALA A 89 16.89 -16.21 6.92
CA ALA A 89 17.70 -16.63 8.08
C ALA A 89 16.83 -17.20 9.21
N GLY A 90 15.58 -16.72 9.34
CA GLY A 90 14.55 -17.25 10.23
C GLY A 90 13.89 -18.53 9.75
N GLY A 91 14.18 -19.02 8.54
CA GLY A 91 13.64 -20.28 7.98
C GLY A 91 12.47 -20.11 7.03
N MET A 92 12.02 -18.90 6.72
CA MET A 92 10.91 -18.66 5.77
C MET A 92 11.33 -18.81 4.31
N ASN A 93 10.36 -19.15 3.45
CA ASN A 93 10.56 -19.21 2.01
C ASN A 93 10.31 -17.83 1.40
N VAL A 94 11.36 -17.16 0.90
CA VAL A 94 11.29 -15.81 0.34
C VAL A 94 11.85 -15.75 -1.08
N PHE A 95 11.13 -15.08 -1.97
CA PHE A 95 11.47 -14.89 -3.38
C PHE A 95 11.34 -13.40 -3.72
N ALA A 96 12.34 -12.58 -3.38
CA ALA A 96 12.29 -11.14 -3.56
C ALA A 96 13.68 -10.51 -3.58
N GLU A 97 13.90 -9.60 -4.53
CA GLU A 97 15.12 -8.81 -4.68
C GLU A 97 14.77 -7.36 -5.07
N TYR A 98 15.43 -6.38 -4.47
CA TYR A 98 15.28 -4.99 -4.87
C TYR A 98 15.85 -4.75 -6.27
N GLY A 99 15.09 -4.07 -7.12
CA GLY A 99 15.52 -3.70 -8.46
C GLY A 99 15.48 -4.86 -9.46
N CYS A 100 14.76 -5.95 -9.16
CA CYS A 100 14.56 -7.04 -10.11
C CYS A 100 13.83 -6.57 -11.38
N THR A 101 14.07 -7.25 -12.51
CA THR A 101 13.33 -6.99 -13.75
C THR A 101 11.87 -7.46 -13.62
N MET A 102 11.00 -7.00 -14.52
CA MET A 102 9.58 -7.46 -14.51
C MET A 102 9.48 -8.98 -14.73
N GLU A 103 10.32 -9.56 -15.58
CA GLU A 103 10.38 -11.02 -15.76
C GLU A 103 10.78 -11.74 -14.46
N GLN A 104 11.77 -11.22 -13.75
CA GLN A 104 12.19 -11.77 -12.45
C GLN A 104 11.10 -11.60 -11.38
N TYR A 105 10.39 -10.48 -11.40
CA TYR A 105 9.25 -10.23 -10.53
C TYR A 105 8.13 -11.27 -10.77
N GLU A 106 7.75 -11.51 -12.03
CA GLU A 106 6.77 -12.54 -12.38
C GLU A 106 7.22 -13.94 -11.93
N GLN A 107 8.50 -14.27 -12.11
CA GLN A 107 9.05 -15.54 -11.61
C GLN A 107 8.90 -15.67 -10.09
N CYS A 108 9.13 -14.60 -9.32
CA CYS A 108 8.96 -14.61 -7.87
C CYS A 108 7.49 -14.85 -7.47
N LEU A 109 6.52 -14.21 -8.15
CA LEU A 109 5.09 -14.46 -7.95
C LEU A 109 4.74 -15.95 -8.25
N GLU A 110 5.31 -16.50 -9.30
CA GLU A 110 5.09 -17.91 -9.67
C GLU A 110 5.64 -18.88 -8.61
N GLU A 111 6.84 -18.62 -8.06
CA GLU A 111 7.43 -19.49 -7.04
C GLU A 111 6.56 -19.62 -5.79
N VAL A 112 5.93 -18.52 -5.34
CA VAL A 112 5.03 -18.56 -4.18
C VAL A 112 3.68 -19.21 -4.49
N LEU A 113 3.26 -19.29 -5.77
CA LEU A 113 2.02 -19.95 -6.18
C LEU A 113 2.21 -21.46 -6.46
N LYS A 114 3.35 -21.87 -7.00
CA LYS A 114 3.65 -23.29 -7.34
C LYS A 114 3.52 -24.25 -6.16
N VAL A 115 3.64 -23.75 -4.95
CA VAL A 115 3.51 -24.56 -3.72
C VAL A 115 2.08 -25.01 -3.42
N GLY A 116 1.09 -24.46 -4.14
CA GLY A 116 -0.34 -24.73 -3.92
C GLY A 116 -0.86 -24.13 -2.62
N PRO A 117 -0.84 -22.81 -2.46
CA PRO A 117 -1.22 -22.14 -1.20
C PRO A 117 -2.68 -22.38 -0.85
N ASN A 118 -2.97 -22.36 0.46
CA ASN A 118 -4.32 -22.41 1.00
C ASN A 118 -4.91 -21.01 1.19
N ILE A 119 -4.09 -20.04 1.55
CA ILE A 119 -4.48 -18.65 1.71
C ILE A 119 -3.54 -17.78 0.87
N ILE A 120 -4.11 -16.75 0.23
CA ILE A 120 -3.36 -15.75 -0.54
C ILE A 120 -3.55 -14.39 0.14
N ILE A 121 -2.44 -13.72 0.48
CA ILE A 121 -2.43 -12.32 0.90
C ILE A 121 -1.80 -11.53 -0.25
N ASP A 122 -2.58 -10.67 -0.89
CA ASP A 122 -2.19 -9.96 -2.12
C ASP A 122 -2.29 -8.44 -1.93
N ASP A 123 -1.47 -7.72 -2.68
CA ASP A 123 -1.43 -6.26 -2.69
C ASP A 123 -1.33 -5.79 -4.15
N GLY A 124 -2.49 -5.56 -4.74
CA GLY A 124 -2.68 -5.17 -6.14
C GLY A 124 -3.29 -6.27 -7.01
N GLY A 125 -3.51 -7.49 -6.49
CA GLY A 125 -4.23 -8.57 -7.16
C GLY A 125 -3.40 -9.35 -8.18
N ASP A 126 -2.07 -9.31 -8.13
CA ASP A 126 -1.23 -10.00 -9.12
C ASP A 126 -1.14 -11.52 -8.86
N LEU A 127 -1.05 -11.96 -7.59
CA LEU A 127 -1.14 -13.40 -7.26
C LEU A 127 -2.50 -13.96 -7.63
N VAL A 128 -3.58 -13.25 -7.31
CA VAL A 128 -4.94 -13.67 -7.66
C VAL A 128 -5.11 -13.75 -9.17
N HIS A 129 -4.59 -12.78 -9.92
CA HIS A 129 -4.63 -12.80 -11.38
C HIS A 129 -3.90 -14.03 -11.96
N LEU A 130 -2.68 -14.30 -11.52
CA LEU A 130 -1.90 -15.45 -11.96
C LEU A 130 -2.58 -16.77 -11.59
N MET A 131 -3.19 -16.85 -10.39
CA MET A 131 -3.95 -18.03 -9.97
C MET A 131 -5.13 -18.31 -10.91
N HIS A 132 -5.83 -17.27 -11.39
CA HIS A 132 -6.99 -17.40 -12.27
C HIS A 132 -6.65 -17.54 -13.76
N THR A 133 -5.43 -17.26 -14.17
CA THR A 133 -5.01 -17.35 -15.58
C THR A 133 -4.05 -18.49 -15.85
N LYS A 134 -3.00 -18.62 -15.04
CA LYS A 134 -1.91 -19.58 -15.29
C LYS A 134 -1.95 -20.81 -14.36
N TYR A 135 -2.39 -20.64 -13.11
CA TYR A 135 -2.34 -21.68 -12.08
C TYR A 135 -3.71 -22.23 -11.69
N THR A 136 -4.66 -22.24 -12.62
CA THR A 136 -6.06 -22.63 -12.39
C THR A 136 -6.22 -24.01 -11.76
N GLY A 137 -5.31 -24.95 -12.06
CA GLY A 137 -5.28 -26.30 -11.45
C GLY A 137 -5.03 -26.31 -9.94
N LEU A 138 -4.50 -25.22 -9.36
CA LEU A 138 -4.25 -25.08 -7.92
C LEU A 138 -5.41 -24.41 -7.16
N ILE A 139 -6.38 -23.85 -7.86
CA ILE A 139 -7.57 -23.19 -7.27
C ILE A 139 -8.28 -24.07 -6.23
N PRO A 140 -8.46 -25.38 -6.42
CA PRO A 140 -9.10 -26.24 -5.42
C PRO A 140 -8.40 -26.28 -4.05
N ASN A 141 -7.12 -25.90 -3.97
CA ASN A 141 -6.37 -25.84 -2.72
C ASN A 141 -6.64 -24.52 -1.95
N VAL A 142 -7.08 -23.47 -2.65
CA VAL A 142 -7.25 -22.13 -2.09
C VAL A 142 -8.58 -22.03 -1.34
N ILE A 143 -8.54 -21.73 -0.07
CA ILE A 143 -9.73 -21.48 0.76
C ILE A 143 -10.19 -20.04 0.71
N GLY A 144 -9.32 -19.13 0.31
CA GLY A 144 -9.61 -17.70 0.15
C GLY A 144 -8.34 -16.85 0.17
N GLY A 145 -8.54 -15.55 0.04
CA GLY A 145 -7.45 -14.57 0.15
C GLY A 145 -7.89 -13.25 0.74
N CYS A 146 -6.91 -12.37 0.99
CA CYS A 146 -7.08 -11.03 1.53
C CYS A 146 -6.38 -10.03 0.62
N GLU A 147 -7.04 -8.92 0.30
CA GLU A 147 -6.49 -7.85 -0.55
C GLU A 147 -6.21 -6.58 0.25
N GLU A 148 -4.96 -6.10 0.16
CA GLU A 148 -4.45 -4.97 0.93
C GLU A 148 -4.84 -3.61 0.33
N THR A 149 -4.98 -3.50 -1.00
CA THR A 149 -5.03 -2.19 -1.65
C THR A 149 -6.26 -1.96 -2.52
N THR A 150 -6.66 -0.68 -2.64
CA THR A 150 -7.80 -0.24 -3.46
C THR A 150 -7.71 -0.73 -4.91
N THR A 151 -6.52 -0.72 -5.52
CA THR A 151 -6.33 -1.15 -6.91
C THR A 151 -6.68 -2.63 -7.09
N GLY A 152 -6.21 -3.49 -6.18
CA GLY A 152 -6.55 -4.92 -6.20
C GLY A 152 -8.04 -5.15 -5.96
N ILE A 153 -8.64 -4.46 -4.98
CA ILE A 153 -10.09 -4.55 -4.72
C ILE A 153 -10.91 -4.19 -5.96
N ASN A 154 -10.53 -3.16 -6.70
CA ASN A 154 -11.24 -2.79 -7.94
C ASN A 154 -11.15 -3.91 -8.98
N ARG A 155 -9.99 -4.56 -9.14
CA ARG A 155 -9.81 -5.73 -10.01
C ARG A 155 -10.70 -6.90 -9.55
N LEU A 156 -10.70 -7.21 -8.25
CA LEU A 156 -11.51 -8.28 -7.67
C LEU A 156 -13.00 -8.04 -7.85
N ARG A 157 -13.48 -6.82 -7.67
CA ARG A 157 -14.89 -6.46 -7.92
C ARG A 157 -15.29 -6.65 -9.38
N ILE A 158 -14.39 -6.36 -10.31
CA ILE A 158 -14.64 -6.61 -11.76
C ILE A 158 -14.71 -8.13 -12.00
N MET A 159 -13.77 -8.92 -11.45
CA MET A 159 -13.79 -10.38 -11.59
C MET A 159 -15.03 -11.00 -10.97
N SER A 160 -15.45 -10.53 -9.79
CA SER A 160 -16.67 -10.99 -9.11
C SER A 160 -17.91 -10.72 -9.97
N ARG A 161 -18.10 -9.48 -10.46
CA ARG A 161 -19.24 -9.12 -11.32
C ARG A 161 -19.33 -9.95 -12.60
N LYS A 162 -18.19 -10.41 -13.11
CA LYS A 162 -18.12 -11.29 -14.29
C LYS A 162 -18.28 -12.78 -13.97
N GLY A 163 -18.35 -13.16 -12.68
CA GLY A 163 -18.36 -14.57 -12.24
C GLY A 163 -17.02 -15.30 -12.46
N GLU A 164 -15.94 -14.54 -12.64
CA GLU A 164 -14.60 -15.06 -12.89
C GLU A 164 -13.87 -15.45 -11.59
N LEU A 165 -14.19 -14.80 -10.45
CA LEU A 165 -13.58 -15.08 -9.15
C LEU A 165 -13.99 -16.49 -8.67
N LYS A 166 -13.01 -17.32 -8.26
CA LYS A 166 -13.21 -18.76 -7.95
C LYS A 166 -13.04 -19.12 -6.48
N PHE A 167 -12.68 -18.16 -5.63
CA PHE A 167 -12.59 -18.32 -4.19
C PHE A 167 -12.89 -16.98 -3.48
N PRO A 168 -13.26 -16.98 -2.19
CA PRO A 168 -13.58 -15.73 -1.47
C PRO A 168 -12.34 -14.86 -1.31
N MET A 169 -12.51 -13.54 -1.48
CA MET A 169 -11.47 -12.54 -1.27
C MET A 169 -11.95 -11.48 -0.27
N VAL A 170 -11.30 -11.41 0.89
CA VAL A 170 -11.61 -10.40 1.91
C VAL A 170 -11.00 -9.06 1.52
N MET A 171 -11.84 -8.03 1.49
CA MET A 171 -11.44 -6.66 1.10
C MET A 171 -10.88 -5.92 2.32
N VAL A 172 -9.63 -6.20 2.69
CA VAL A 172 -8.99 -5.62 3.88
C VAL A 172 -8.87 -4.11 3.77
N ASN A 173 -8.54 -3.58 2.59
CA ASN A 173 -8.46 -2.13 2.40
C ASN A 173 -9.76 -1.38 2.75
N ASP A 174 -10.92 -2.03 2.69
CA ASP A 174 -12.20 -1.39 2.91
C ASP A 174 -12.64 -1.40 4.38
N ALA A 175 -11.88 -2.03 5.28
CA ALA A 175 -12.10 -1.94 6.72
C ALA A 175 -11.85 -0.52 7.23
N ASP A 176 -12.65 -0.05 8.19
CA ASP A 176 -12.54 1.30 8.75
C ASP A 176 -11.16 1.53 9.40
N CYS A 177 -10.69 0.56 10.19
CA CYS A 177 -9.36 0.60 10.80
C CYS A 177 -8.20 0.51 9.79
N LYS A 178 -8.47 0.18 8.54
CA LYS A 178 -7.47 0.22 7.47
C LYS A 178 -7.55 1.57 6.73
N HIS A 179 -8.59 1.85 5.97
CA HIS A 179 -8.57 2.97 5.03
C HIS A 179 -8.61 4.35 5.70
N MET A 180 -9.27 4.49 6.85
CA MET A 180 -9.31 5.76 7.59
C MET A 180 -7.95 6.14 8.18
N PHE A 181 -7.08 5.18 8.44
CA PHE A 181 -5.79 5.40 9.10
C PHE A 181 -4.62 5.19 8.13
N ASP A 182 -4.49 4.03 7.52
CA ASP A 182 -3.42 3.68 6.60
C ASP A 182 -3.46 4.58 5.36
N ASN A 183 -4.54 4.55 4.60
CA ASN A 183 -4.62 5.33 3.37
C ASN A 183 -4.57 6.84 3.65
N ARG A 184 -5.12 7.31 4.77
CA ARG A 184 -5.14 8.74 5.11
C ARG A 184 -3.85 9.17 5.81
N TYR A 185 -3.57 8.64 6.99
CA TYR A 185 -2.44 9.11 7.80
C TYR A 185 -1.12 8.46 7.39
N GLY A 186 -1.15 7.18 7.02
CA GLY A 186 0.02 6.45 6.54
C GLY A 186 0.56 7.04 5.24
N THR A 187 -0.28 7.11 4.20
CA THR A 187 0.08 7.75 2.93
C THR A 187 0.43 9.21 3.12
N GLY A 188 -0.38 9.94 3.91
CA GLY A 188 -0.18 11.36 4.15
C GLY A 188 1.21 11.67 4.71
N GLN A 189 1.70 10.89 5.67
CA GLN A 189 3.04 11.10 6.21
C GLN A 189 4.12 10.59 5.26
N SER A 190 4.06 9.34 4.83
CA SER A 190 5.13 8.69 4.09
C SER A 190 5.42 9.32 2.72
N VAL A 191 4.42 9.89 2.05
CA VAL A 191 4.61 10.67 0.82
C VAL A 191 5.52 11.87 1.07
N TRP A 192 5.27 12.62 2.16
CA TRP A 192 6.09 13.78 2.50
C TRP A 192 7.45 13.38 3.03
N ASP A 193 7.57 12.26 3.74
CA ASP A 193 8.87 11.69 4.11
C ASP A 193 9.72 11.44 2.85
N GLY A 194 9.12 10.81 1.82
CA GLY A 194 9.77 10.55 0.54
C GLY A 194 10.15 11.82 -0.22
N ILE A 195 9.21 12.76 -0.39
CA ILE A 195 9.45 14.02 -1.11
C ILE A 195 10.51 14.86 -0.39
N CYS A 196 10.37 15.09 0.91
CA CYS A 196 11.29 15.93 1.67
C CYS A 196 12.70 15.33 1.74
N ARG A 197 12.83 14.02 2.00
CA ARG A 197 14.11 13.31 2.06
C ARG A 197 14.82 13.34 0.72
N THR A 198 14.09 13.08 -0.37
CA THR A 198 14.68 12.99 -1.71
C THR A 198 15.08 14.35 -2.24
N THR A 199 14.24 15.35 -2.09
CA THR A 199 14.50 16.69 -2.64
C THR A 199 15.36 17.56 -1.73
N ASN A 200 15.23 17.42 -0.41
CA ASN A 200 15.79 18.34 0.59
C ASN A 200 15.38 19.80 0.36
N LEU A 201 14.13 20.01 -0.10
CA LEU A 201 13.57 21.33 -0.36
C LEU A 201 12.50 21.69 0.67
N ILE A 202 12.35 22.99 0.93
CA ILE A 202 11.26 23.49 1.78
C ILE A 202 9.92 23.37 1.05
N VAL A 203 8.88 22.95 1.76
CA VAL A 203 7.51 22.85 1.25
C VAL A 203 6.71 24.13 1.52
N ALA A 204 7.03 24.83 2.61
CA ALA A 204 6.34 26.07 3.00
C ALA A 204 6.37 27.12 1.88
N GLY A 205 5.21 27.73 1.63
CA GLY A 205 5.02 28.76 0.61
C GLY A 205 4.87 28.25 -0.82
N LYS A 206 5.14 26.98 -1.10
CA LYS A 206 4.98 26.37 -2.44
C LYS A 206 3.52 26.04 -2.74
N TYR A 207 3.15 26.10 -4.02
CA TYR A 207 1.91 25.53 -4.52
C TYR A 207 2.09 24.02 -4.71
N VAL A 208 1.33 23.27 -3.95
CA VAL A 208 1.33 21.81 -3.99
C VAL A 208 0.02 21.31 -4.59
N VAL A 209 0.09 20.66 -5.73
CA VAL A 209 -1.06 20.10 -6.45
C VAL A 209 -1.22 18.63 -6.06
N ILE A 210 -2.34 18.30 -5.45
CA ILE A 210 -2.73 16.94 -5.09
C ILE A 210 -3.84 16.49 -6.04
N SER A 211 -3.55 15.47 -6.85
CA SER A 211 -4.52 14.93 -7.81
C SER A 211 -5.23 13.74 -7.22
N GLY A 212 -6.53 13.90 -6.96
CA GLY A 212 -7.37 12.95 -6.25
C GLY A 212 -7.61 13.33 -4.78
N TYR A 213 -8.88 13.28 -4.35
CA TYR A 213 -9.28 13.60 -2.98
C TYR A 213 -10.01 12.43 -2.28
N GLY A 214 -9.54 11.20 -2.57
CA GLY A 214 -9.85 10.00 -1.78
C GLY A 214 -9.11 10.01 -0.44
N TRP A 215 -9.11 8.91 0.27
CA TRP A 215 -8.46 8.83 1.59
C TRP A 215 -6.97 9.20 1.56
N CYS A 216 -6.23 8.72 0.56
CA CYS A 216 -4.81 9.09 0.37
C CYS A 216 -4.66 10.59 0.11
N GLY A 217 -5.44 11.13 -0.85
CA GLY A 217 -5.39 12.54 -1.21
C GLY A 217 -5.69 13.47 -0.04
N LYS A 218 -6.71 13.16 0.77
CA LYS A 218 -7.01 13.88 2.02
C LYS A 218 -5.82 13.92 2.98
N GLY A 219 -5.16 12.77 3.15
CA GLY A 219 -3.99 12.68 4.03
C GLY A 219 -2.80 13.48 3.51
N VAL A 220 -2.49 13.36 2.21
CA VAL A 220 -1.38 14.09 1.58
C VAL A 220 -1.64 15.60 1.60
N ALA A 221 -2.86 16.05 1.29
CA ALA A 221 -3.26 17.45 1.35
C ALA A 221 -3.16 18.03 2.77
N LEU A 222 -3.65 17.30 3.78
CA LEU A 222 -3.57 17.68 5.19
C LEU A 222 -2.12 17.88 5.65
N ARG A 223 -1.23 16.96 5.29
CA ARG A 223 0.20 17.08 5.66
C ARG A 223 0.90 18.19 4.90
N ALA A 224 0.60 18.38 3.61
CA ALA A 224 1.10 19.51 2.82
C ALA A 224 0.74 20.85 3.49
N LYS A 225 -0.52 21.03 3.87
CA LYS A 225 -1.00 22.21 4.60
C LYS A 225 -0.25 22.41 5.92
N GLY A 226 -0.04 21.31 6.67
CA GLY A 226 0.73 21.33 7.92
C GLY A 226 2.20 21.71 7.73
N LEU A 227 2.79 21.42 6.56
CA LEU A 227 4.13 21.85 6.19
C LEU A 227 4.16 23.29 5.62
N GLY A 228 3.04 24.00 5.60
CA GLY A 228 2.95 25.40 5.15
C GLY A 228 2.77 25.56 3.64
N ALA A 229 2.36 24.52 2.92
CA ALA A 229 2.05 24.62 1.49
C ALA A 229 0.74 25.38 1.22
N LYS A 230 0.65 25.96 0.02
CA LYS A 230 -0.60 26.37 -0.62
C LYS A 230 -1.12 25.18 -1.42
N VAL A 231 -2.13 24.50 -0.87
CA VAL A 231 -2.60 23.23 -1.44
C VAL A 231 -3.69 23.50 -2.47
N ILE A 232 -3.53 22.88 -3.64
CA ILE A 232 -4.51 22.81 -4.73
C ILE A 232 -4.89 21.35 -4.89
N VAL A 233 -6.19 21.07 -5.03
CA VAL A 233 -6.72 19.74 -5.32
C VAL A 233 -7.27 19.70 -6.74
N THR A 234 -6.98 18.64 -7.48
CA THR A 234 -7.66 18.31 -8.73
C THR A 234 -8.48 17.04 -8.54
N GLU A 235 -9.75 17.05 -8.89
CA GLU A 235 -10.67 15.94 -8.64
C GLU A 235 -11.76 15.90 -9.74
N THR A 236 -12.24 14.70 -10.06
CA THR A 236 -13.32 14.49 -11.04
C THR A 236 -14.66 14.17 -10.39
N ASP A 237 -14.66 13.66 -9.17
CA ASP A 237 -15.87 13.41 -8.38
C ASP A 237 -16.33 14.74 -7.74
N PRO A 238 -17.55 15.23 -8.09
CA PRO A 238 -18.03 16.53 -7.60
C PRO A 238 -18.24 16.54 -6.08
N VAL A 239 -18.54 15.41 -5.45
CA VAL A 239 -18.73 15.35 -3.99
C VAL A 239 -17.39 15.48 -3.28
N ARG A 240 -16.36 14.77 -3.75
CA ARG A 240 -15.00 14.89 -3.21
C ARG A 240 -14.39 16.26 -3.48
N ALA A 241 -14.64 16.85 -4.66
CA ALA A 241 -14.22 18.21 -4.97
C ALA A 241 -14.84 19.22 -3.99
N LEU A 242 -16.16 19.08 -3.73
CA LEU A 242 -16.87 19.93 -2.75
C LEU A 242 -16.30 19.74 -1.33
N GLU A 243 -16.02 18.50 -0.94
CA GLU A 243 -15.38 18.20 0.35
C GLU A 243 -14.00 18.90 0.46
N ALA A 244 -13.18 18.87 -0.59
CA ALA A 244 -11.89 19.57 -0.61
C ALA A 244 -12.04 21.08 -0.42
N VAL A 245 -13.06 21.69 -1.04
CA VAL A 245 -13.40 23.11 -0.85
C VAL A 245 -13.78 23.38 0.61
N MET A 246 -14.61 22.52 1.23
CA MET A 246 -15.02 22.68 2.63
C MET A 246 -13.86 22.49 3.63
N ASP A 247 -12.86 21.66 3.27
CA ASP A 247 -11.61 21.48 4.04
C ASP A 247 -10.65 22.70 3.86
N GLY A 248 -11.03 23.67 3.03
CA GLY A 248 -10.31 24.94 2.82
C GLY A 248 -9.15 24.82 1.84
N TYR A 249 -9.30 24.00 0.80
CA TYR A 249 -8.37 23.89 -0.32
C TYR A 249 -8.92 24.58 -1.56
N GLU A 250 -8.03 25.09 -2.40
CA GLU A 250 -8.39 25.50 -3.76
C GLU A 250 -8.62 24.24 -4.61
N VAL A 251 -9.67 24.27 -5.44
CA VAL A 251 -9.97 23.19 -6.37
C VAL A 251 -10.04 23.75 -7.78
N MET A 252 -9.32 23.14 -8.72
CA MET A 252 -9.31 23.56 -10.12
C MET A 252 -8.94 22.39 -11.05
N PRO A 253 -9.23 22.50 -12.37
CA PRO A 253 -8.75 21.53 -13.36
C PRO A 253 -7.22 21.46 -13.41
N MET A 254 -6.66 20.28 -13.78
CA MET A 254 -5.22 20.07 -13.88
C MET A 254 -4.54 21.08 -14.82
N ALA A 255 -5.16 21.43 -15.94
CA ALA A 255 -4.60 22.39 -16.89
C ALA A 255 -4.34 23.77 -16.28
N GLU A 256 -5.16 24.20 -15.30
CA GLU A 256 -4.94 25.46 -14.55
C GLU A 256 -3.91 25.26 -13.42
N ALA A 257 -4.02 24.16 -12.69
CA ALA A 257 -3.08 23.81 -11.62
C ALA A 257 -1.64 23.66 -12.14
N ALA A 258 -1.47 23.10 -13.35
CA ALA A 258 -0.17 22.94 -14.01
C ALA A 258 0.60 24.27 -14.18
N LYS A 259 -0.12 25.39 -14.40
CA LYS A 259 0.50 26.72 -14.61
C LYS A 259 1.12 27.29 -13.34
N ILE A 260 0.64 26.87 -12.17
CA ILE A 260 1.00 27.49 -10.89
C ILE A 260 1.62 26.52 -9.87
N GLY A 261 1.52 25.21 -10.09
CA GLY A 261 2.08 24.18 -9.22
C GLY A 261 3.61 24.19 -9.19
N ASP A 262 4.17 23.97 -8.00
CA ASP A 262 5.61 23.75 -7.79
C ASP A 262 5.92 22.27 -7.54
N ILE A 263 5.02 21.58 -6.81
CA ILE A 263 5.11 20.15 -6.52
C ILE A 263 3.78 19.51 -6.86
N PHE A 264 3.81 18.40 -7.57
CA PHE A 264 2.64 17.61 -7.95
C PHE A 264 2.72 16.22 -7.33
N CYS A 265 1.62 15.76 -6.76
CA CYS A 265 1.50 14.41 -6.24
C CYS A 265 0.18 13.79 -6.72
N THR A 266 0.27 12.76 -7.56
CA THR A 266 -0.89 12.01 -8.01
C THR A 266 -1.22 10.88 -7.03
N VAL A 267 -2.50 10.74 -6.66
CA VAL A 267 -2.99 9.76 -5.67
C VAL A 267 -4.40 9.25 -6.04
N THR A 268 -4.68 9.13 -7.33
CA THR A 268 -6.02 8.80 -7.82
C THR A 268 -6.29 7.29 -7.89
N GLY A 269 -5.24 6.48 -8.06
CA GLY A 269 -5.34 5.08 -8.45
C GLY A 269 -5.82 4.90 -9.90
N GLY A 270 -5.86 5.98 -10.67
CA GLY A 270 -6.26 6.02 -12.08
C GLY A 270 -5.08 5.91 -13.04
N ARG A 271 -5.28 6.45 -14.24
CA ARG A 271 -4.28 6.47 -15.32
C ARG A 271 -4.30 7.83 -16.01
N ASP A 272 -3.13 8.26 -16.52
CA ASP A 272 -3.00 9.44 -17.38
C ASP A 272 -3.58 10.73 -16.74
N ILE A 273 -3.20 10.98 -15.49
CA ILE A 273 -3.67 12.14 -14.73
C ILE A 273 -2.85 13.39 -15.11
N ILE A 274 -1.53 13.23 -15.28
CA ILE A 274 -0.64 14.26 -15.81
C ILE A 274 -0.09 13.74 -17.13
N THR A 275 -0.43 14.43 -18.23
CA THR A 275 -0.19 13.98 -19.59
C THR A 275 0.60 15.00 -20.40
N ALA A 276 0.91 14.67 -21.67
CA ALA A 276 1.64 15.51 -22.61
C ALA A 276 1.12 16.96 -22.70
N GLU A 277 -0.18 17.18 -22.55
CA GLU A 277 -0.78 18.52 -22.62
C GLU A 277 -0.44 19.40 -21.40
N HIS A 278 -0.11 18.81 -20.26
CA HIS A 278 0.16 19.52 -19.02
C HIS A 278 1.63 19.95 -18.90
N PHE A 279 2.59 19.14 -19.38
CA PHE A 279 4.03 19.40 -19.21
C PHE A 279 4.50 20.77 -19.73
N PRO A 280 4.07 21.25 -20.92
CA PRO A 280 4.48 22.56 -21.41
C PRO A 280 3.97 23.73 -20.58
N LEU A 281 2.85 23.55 -19.85
CA LEU A 281 2.21 24.56 -19.01
C LEU A 281 2.96 24.75 -17.69
N MET A 282 3.67 23.72 -17.21
CA MET A 282 4.32 23.72 -15.91
C MET A 282 5.41 24.77 -15.78
N LYS A 283 5.69 25.16 -14.55
CA LYS A 283 6.82 26.03 -14.21
C LYS A 283 8.15 25.33 -14.49
N ASP A 284 9.19 26.13 -14.73
CA ASP A 284 10.55 25.64 -14.62
C ASP A 284 10.83 25.17 -13.19
N GLY A 285 11.44 24.00 -13.06
CA GLY A 285 11.71 23.39 -11.76
C GLY A 285 10.55 22.64 -11.11
N ALA A 286 9.40 22.49 -11.78
CA ALA A 286 8.26 21.72 -11.24
C ALA A 286 8.64 20.26 -10.96
N ILE A 287 8.20 19.74 -9.82
CA ILE A 287 8.51 18.40 -9.32
C ILE A 287 7.27 17.54 -9.40
N LEU A 288 7.36 16.40 -10.07
CA LEU A 288 6.30 15.42 -10.23
C LEU A 288 6.58 14.21 -9.35
N SER A 289 5.59 13.78 -8.59
CA SER A 289 5.62 12.56 -7.78
C SER A 289 4.31 11.81 -7.90
N ASN A 290 4.36 10.51 -7.65
CA ASN A 290 3.19 9.64 -7.63
C ASN A 290 3.14 8.85 -6.32
N ALA A 291 1.95 8.74 -5.75
CA ALA A 291 1.64 7.88 -4.62
C ALA A 291 0.48 6.91 -4.94
N GLY A 292 0.10 6.78 -6.21
CA GLY A 292 -0.75 5.70 -6.69
C GLY A 292 0.04 4.40 -6.84
N HIS A 293 -0.65 3.27 -6.77
CA HIS A 293 -0.02 1.94 -6.73
C HIS A 293 0.87 1.65 -7.96
N PHE A 294 0.43 2.06 -9.15
CA PHE A 294 1.19 1.89 -10.39
C PHE A 294 1.77 3.22 -10.90
N ASN A 295 2.85 3.13 -11.65
CA ASN A 295 3.53 4.27 -12.27
C ASN A 295 2.87 4.73 -13.59
N ILE A 296 1.57 4.80 -13.63
CA ILE A 296 0.75 5.12 -14.83
C ILE A 296 -0.08 6.40 -14.69
N GLU A 297 -0.02 7.05 -13.53
CA GLU A 297 -0.76 8.30 -13.30
C GLU A 297 -0.06 9.50 -13.94
N VAL A 298 1.27 9.51 -13.96
CA VAL A 298 2.07 10.46 -14.73
C VAL A 298 2.52 9.76 -16.01
N ASP A 299 2.22 10.35 -17.18
CA ASP A 299 2.64 9.81 -18.48
C ASP A 299 4.14 10.00 -18.69
N MET A 300 4.92 9.11 -18.08
CA MET A 300 6.37 9.14 -18.14
C MET A 300 6.91 8.93 -19.55
N GLU A 301 6.19 8.14 -20.38
CA GLU A 301 6.58 7.88 -21.76
C GLU A 301 6.47 9.15 -22.60
N ALA A 302 5.35 9.88 -22.48
CA ALA A 302 5.19 11.16 -23.15
C ALA A 302 6.21 12.20 -22.67
N LEU A 303 6.46 12.29 -21.36
CA LEU A 303 7.47 13.20 -20.82
C LEU A 303 8.85 12.93 -21.38
N GLU A 304 9.25 11.66 -21.44
CA GLU A 304 10.54 11.24 -22.00
C GLU A 304 10.67 11.54 -23.51
N LYS A 305 9.61 11.29 -24.28
CA LYS A 305 9.56 11.61 -25.71
C LYS A 305 9.60 13.11 -26.00
N MET A 306 9.01 13.92 -25.14
CA MET A 306 8.98 15.38 -25.31
C MET A 306 10.27 16.06 -24.86
N ALA A 307 11.02 15.46 -23.95
CA ALA A 307 12.26 16.04 -23.43
C ALA A 307 13.38 16.01 -24.47
N VAL A 308 14.12 17.10 -24.60
CA VAL A 308 15.31 17.18 -25.42
C VAL A 308 16.53 16.57 -24.73
N LYS A 309 16.50 16.44 -23.41
CA LYS A 309 17.54 15.82 -22.61
C LYS A 309 16.95 15.26 -21.31
N LYS A 310 17.36 14.03 -20.94
CA LYS A 310 17.13 13.39 -19.64
C LYS A 310 18.45 13.24 -18.92
N TYR A 311 18.47 13.46 -17.60
CA TYR A 311 19.65 13.26 -16.76
C TYR A 311 19.26 12.98 -15.32
N GLU A 312 20.12 12.29 -14.59
CA GLU A 312 19.97 12.12 -13.15
C GLU A 312 20.38 13.44 -12.46
N ALA A 313 19.42 14.14 -11.88
CA ALA A 313 19.66 15.39 -11.17
C ALA A 313 20.14 15.14 -9.73
N ARG A 314 19.64 14.06 -9.11
CA ARG A 314 19.99 13.58 -7.77
C ARG A 314 19.52 12.13 -7.66
N HIS A 315 20.03 11.38 -6.70
CA HIS A 315 19.52 10.02 -6.42
C HIS A 315 17.99 10.02 -6.28
N ASN A 316 17.32 9.18 -7.07
CA ASN A 316 15.87 9.12 -7.22
C ASN A 316 15.20 10.35 -7.84
N ILE A 317 15.95 11.30 -8.43
CA ILE A 317 15.37 12.45 -9.15
C ILE A 317 15.93 12.48 -10.58
N GLN A 318 15.03 12.39 -11.56
CA GLN A 318 15.33 12.58 -12.97
C GLN A 318 14.91 13.96 -13.43
N GLY A 319 15.80 14.65 -14.15
CA GLY A 319 15.53 15.93 -14.80
C GLY A 319 15.24 15.73 -16.29
N TYR A 320 14.22 16.42 -16.78
CA TYR A 320 13.76 16.42 -18.16
C TYR A 320 13.78 17.84 -18.71
N VAL A 321 14.74 18.15 -19.59
CA VAL A 321 14.83 19.45 -20.26
C VAL A 321 13.83 19.47 -21.40
N MET A 322 12.89 20.40 -21.35
CA MET A 322 11.81 20.55 -22.32
C MET A 322 12.24 21.44 -23.50
N PRO A 323 11.61 21.35 -24.69
CA PRO A 323 11.95 22.19 -25.85
C PRO A 323 11.85 23.71 -25.60
N ASN A 324 11.02 24.12 -24.65
CA ASN A 324 10.86 25.52 -24.25
C ASN A 324 11.95 26.02 -23.26
N GLY A 325 12.95 25.19 -22.98
CA GLY A 325 14.08 25.50 -22.09
C GLY A 325 13.80 25.25 -20.59
N LYS A 326 12.58 24.93 -20.20
CA LYS A 326 12.23 24.58 -18.82
C LYS A 326 12.72 23.17 -18.49
N THR A 327 13.01 22.92 -17.23
CA THR A 327 13.32 21.57 -16.71
C THR A 327 12.23 21.12 -15.77
N LEU A 328 11.68 19.94 -16.00
CA LEU A 328 10.77 19.25 -15.09
C LEU A 328 11.52 18.13 -14.36
N PHE A 329 11.16 17.87 -13.12
CA PHE A 329 11.76 16.81 -12.31
C PHE A 329 10.73 15.74 -11.96
N THR A 330 11.16 14.49 -11.94
CA THR A 330 10.33 13.39 -11.42
C THR A 330 11.04 12.69 -10.27
N ILE A 331 10.27 12.29 -9.25
CA ILE A 331 10.79 11.46 -8.16
C ILE A 331 10.47 10.00 -8.46
N ALA A 332 11.47 9.12 -8.27
CA ALA A 332 11.35 7.67 -8.43
C ALA A 332 10.71 7.23 -9.77
N GLU A 333 10.95 8.00 -10.85
CA GLU A 333 10.42 7.71 -12.20
C GLU A 333 8.88 7.52 -12.22
N GLY A 334 8.14 8.30 -11.44
CA GLY A 334 6.68 8.21 -11.34
C GLY A 334 6.16 7.01 -10.53
N ARG A 335 7.02 6.27 -9.85
CA ARG A 335 6.62 5.15 -8.97
C ARG A 335 6.21 5.66 -7.59
N LEU A 336 5.70 4.77 -6.75
CA LEU A 336 5.29 5.08 -5.37
C LEU A 336 6.42 5.77 -4.59
N VAL A 337 6.29 7.10 -4.40
CA VAL A 337 7.33 7.91 -3.76
C VAL A 337 7.61 7.50 -2.31
N ASN A 338 6.59 7.07 -1.58
CA ASN A 338 6.67 6.67 -0.18
C ASN A 338 7.42 5.35 0.06
N LEU A 339 7.52 4.51 -0.94
CA LEU A 339 8.24 3.23 -0.86
C LEU A 339 9.56 3.23 -1.62
N ALA A 340 9.60 3.89 -2.78
CA ALA A 340 10.82 3.98 -3.58
C ALA A 340 11.84 4.97 -2.98
N ALA A 341 11.39 5.96 -2.21
CA ALA A 341 12.22 7.04 -1.69
C ALA A 341 12.16 7.18 -0.15
N ALA A 342 11.38 6.36 0.57
CA ALA A 342 11.24 6.35 2.02
C ALA A 342 10.95 4.93 2.55
N ASP A 343 10.65 4.81 3.84
CA ASP A 343 10.45 3.53 4.53
C ASP A 343 8.98 3.06 4.51
N GLY A 344 8.13 3.65 3.67
CA GLY A 344 6.70 3.34 3.59
C GLY A 344 5.90 3.91 4.77
N HIS A 345 4.73 3.35 5.01
CA HIS A 345 3.82 3.85 6.06
C HIS A 345 4.39 3.60 7.46
N PRO A 346 4.10 4.48 8.46
CA PRO A 346 4.56 4.31 9.83
C PRO A 346 4.14 2.98 10.46
N ALA A 347 5.03 2.36 11.25
CA ALA A 347 4.77 1.07 11.90
C ALA A 347 3.50 1.08 12.75
N GLU A 348 3.24 2.16 13.49
CA GLU A 348 2.06 2.32 14.35
C GLU A 348 0.75 2.37 13.56
N ILE A 349 0.79 2.76 12.28
CA ILE A 349 -0.35 2.72 11.36
C ILE A 349 -0.50 1.32 10.78
N MET A 350 0.58 0.72 10.28
CA MET A 350 0.57 -0.64 9.72
C MET A 350 0.22 -1.70 10.76
N ASP A 351 0.41 -1.40 12.06
CA ASP A 351 -0.05 -2.21 13.18
C ASP A 351 -1.56 -2.57 13.07
N MET A 352 -2.39 -1.60 12.68
CA MET A 352 -3.84 -1.84 12.49
C MET A 352 -4.13 -2.55 11.17
N SER A 353 -3.52 -2.12 10.07
CA SER A 353 -3.73 -2.74 8.75
C SER A 353 -3.35 -4.21 8.76
N PHE A 354 -2.19 -4.55 9.33
CA PHE A 354 -1.73 -5.92 9.39
C PHE A 354 -2.43 -6.75 10.48
N ALA A 355 -2.98 -6.10 11.52
CA ALA A 355 -3.91 -6.75 12.43
C ALA A 355 -5.20 -7.19 11.71
N ILE A 356 -5.77 -6.32 10.86
CA ILE A 356 -6.94 -6.68 10.02
C ILE A 356 -6.56 -7.80 9.04
N GLN A 357 -5.39 -7.75 8.40
CA GLN A 357 -4.91 -8.82 7.51
C GLN A 357 -4.83 -10.16 8.24
N ALA A 358 -4.14 -10.21 9.37
CA ALA A 358 -3.96 -11.44 10.15
C ALA A 358 -5.30 -12.04 10.62
N LEU A 359 -6.20 -11.21 11.15
CA LEU A 359 -7.53 -11.66 11.60
C LEU A 359 -8.45 -12.03 10.43
N SER A 360 -8.33 -11.35 9.27
CA SER A 360 -9.07 -11.73 8.06
C SER A 360 -8.61 -13.08 7.50
N ALA A 361 -7.30 -13.36 7.55
CA ALA A 361 -6.78 -14.66 7.19
C ALA A 361 -7.25 -15.76 8.17
N GLN A 362 -7.30 -15.47 9.48
CA GLN A 362 -7.90 -16.36 10.49
C GLN A 362 -9.39 -16.60 10.21
N PHE A 363 -10.14 -15.57 9.88
CA PHE A 363 -11.55 -15.68 9.52
C PHE A 363 -11.76 -16.62 8.33
N LEU A 364 -10.93 -16.54 7.28
CA LEU A 364 -10.96 -17.47 6.15
C LEU A 364 -10.67 -18.91 6.60
N ALA A 365 -9.64 -19.13 7.42
CA ALA A 365 -9.27 -20.44 7.94
C ALA A 365 -10.41 -21.10 8.72
N LEU A 366 -11.08 -20.33 9.60
CA LEU A 366 -12.21 -20.80 10.44
C LEU A 366 -13.50 -21.01 9.63
N ASN A 367 -13.63 -20.37 8.47
CA ASN A 367 -14.81 -20.48 7.60
C ASN A 367 -14.54 -21.23 6.30
N LYS A 368 -13.52 -22.10 6.28
CA LYS A 368 -13.20 -22.95 5.13
C LYS A 368 -14.45 -23.65 4.57
N GLY A 369 -14.73 -23.42 3.28
CA GLY A 369 -15.86 -24.03 2.57
C GLY A 369 -17.24 -23.46 2.90
N LYS A 370 -17.34 -22.38 3.71
CA LYS A 370 -18.62 -21.74 4.06
C LYS A 370 -18.86 -20.43 3.29
N LEU A 371 -17.82 -19.84 2.72
CA LEU A 371 -17.90 -18.57 2.00
C LEU A 371 -18.04 -18.83 0.51
N SER A 372 -18.83 -18.01 -0.17
CA SER A 372 -18.95 -18.02 -1.63
C SER A 372 -17.71 -17.44 -2.30
N ALA A 373 -17.47 -17.84 -3.54
CA ALA A 373 -16.42 -17.28 -4.39
C ALA A 373 -16.82 -15.85 -4.84
N ASP A 374 -16.63 -14.89 -3.95
CA ASP A 374 -17.00 -13.49 -4.14
C ASP A 374 -16.07 -12.58 -3.31
N VAL A 375 -16.19 -11.27 -3.49
CA VAL A 375 -15.58 -10.29 -2.59
C VAL A 375 -16.33 -10.26 -1.26
N VAL A 376 -15.59 -10.31 -0.16
CA VAL A 376 -16.13 -10.40 1.20
C VAL A 376 -15.67 -9.17 1.99
N ALA A 377 -16.59 -8.47 2.62
CA ALA A 377 -16.23 -7.40 3.55
C ALA A 377 -15.54 -7.97 4.80
N VAL A 378 -14.62 -7.23 5.39
CA VAL A 378 -14.10 -7.57 6.72
C VAL A 378 -15.26 -7.59 7.72
N PRO A 379 -15.44 -8.67 8.49
CA PRO A 379 -16.45 -8.68 9.54
C PRO A 379 -16.29 -7.51 10.52
N LYS A 380 -17.40 -6.86 10.86
CA LYS A 380 -17.38 -5.65 11.68
C LYS A 380 -16.79 -5.87 13.08
N ASP A 381 -16.99 -7.04 13.65
CA ASP A 381 -16.41 -7.44 14.93
C ASP A 381 -14.87 -7.52 14.89
N ILE A 382 -14.29 -7.92 13.76
CA ILE A 382 -12.84 -7.90 13.54
C ILE A 382 -12.34 -6.45 13.54
N ASP A 383 -12.98 -5.57 12.79
CA ASP A 383 -12.58 -4.17 12.68
C ASP A 383 -12.68 -3.46 14.04
N GLU A 384 -13.80 -3.63 14.76
CA GLU A 384 -13.98 -3.11 16.12
C GLU A 384 -12.97 -3.69 17.12
N ALA A 385 -12.63 -4.98 17.01
CA ALA A 385 -11.65 -5.62 17.90
C ALA A 385 -10.26 -5.01 17.72
N VAL A 386 -9.86 -4.71 16.48
CA VAL A 386 -8.60 -4.02 16.19
C VAL A 386 -8.60 -2.60 16.79
N ALA A 387 -9.67 -1.83 16.58
CA ALA A 387 -9.81 -0.49 17.18
C ALA A 387 -9.69 -0.52 18.71
N ARG A 388 -10.38 -1.44 19.37
CA ARG A 388 -10.32 -1.58 20.84
C ARG A 388 -8.92 -1.97 21.32
N ARG A 389 -8.24 -2.90 20.65
CA ARG A 389 -6.86 -3.29 20.97
C ARG A 389 -5.92 -2.09 20.81
N LYS A 390 -6.11 -1.28 19.76
CA LYS A 390 -5.28 -0.09 19.50
C LYS A 390 -5.48 0.98 20.57
N LEU A 391 -6.72 1.31 20.92
CA LEU A 391 -7.04 2.26 22.00
C LEU A 391 -6.44 1.80 23.34
N LYS A 392 -6.58 0.52 23.67
CA LYS A 392 -5.97 -0.06 24.88
C LYS A 392 -4.45 0.07 24.87
N ALA A 393 -3.80 -0.21 23.73
CA ALA A 393 -2.34 -0.08 23.60
C ALA A 393 -1.86 1.37 23.75
N MET A 394 -2.71 2.35 23.38
CA MET A 394 -2.47 3.78 23.55
C MET A 394 -2.83 4.31 24.95
N GLY A 395 -3.40 3.46 25.82
CA GLY A 395 -3.88 3.89 27.13
C GLY A 395 -5.11 4.79 27.07
N VAL A 396 -5.90 4.70 25.99
CA VAL A 396 -7.12 5.52 25.80
C VAL A 396 -8.34 4.71 26.22
N GLU A 397 -9.13 5.27 27.13
CA GLU A 397 -10.44 4.77 27.54
C GLU A 397 -11.53 5.56 26.82
N ILE A 398 -12.61 4.89 26.47
CA ILE A 398 -13.79 5.49 25.83
C ILE A 398 -15.05 5.19 26.64
N ASP A 399 -16.09 6.01 26.48
CA ASP A 399 -17.37 5.80 27.11
C ASP A 399 -18.02 4.47 26.68
N THR A 400 -18.83 3.92 27.57
CA THR A 400 -19.68 2.76 27.32
C THR A 400 -21.14 3.16 27.34
N LEU A 401 -21.94 2.63 26.41
CA LEU A 401 -23.36 2.88 26.38
C LEU A 401 -24.03 2.32 27.65
N SER A 402 -24.86 3.14 28.29
CA SER A 402 -25.78 2.62 29.30
C SER A 402 -26.82 1.71 28.63
N ARG A 403 -27.47 0.87 29.42
CA ARG A 403 -28.53 -0.02 28.90
C ARG A 403 -29.61 0.76 28.14
N THR A 404 -30.06 1.89 28.69
CA THR A 404 -31.07 2.75 28.06
C THR A 404 -30.63 3.32 26.72
N GLN A 405 -29.33 3.69 26.61
CA GLN A 405 -28.76 4.17 25.37
C GLN A 405 -28.62 3.04 24.33
N ALA A 406 -28.19 1.85 24.74
CA ALA A 406 -28.09 0.69 23.87
C ALA A 406 -29.47 0.28 23.33
N ASP A 407 -30.50 0.19 24.24
CA ASP A 407 -31.87 -0.12 23.85
C ASP A 407 -32.45 0.91 22.85
N TYR A 408 -32.18 2.21 23.06
CA TYR A 408 -32.61 3.28 22.12
C TYR A 408 -31.95 3.17 20.75
N LEU A 409 -30.69 2.75 20.69
CA LEU A 409 -29.92 2.59 19.46
C LEU A 409 -30.12 1.21 18.79
N GLY A 410 -30.87 0.31 19.40
CA GLY A 410 -31.05 -1.06 18.90
C GLY A 410 -29.78 -1.91 18.93
N LYS A 411 -28.92 -1.68 19.91
CA LYS A 411 -27.62 -2.35 20.08
C LYS A 411 -27.59 -3.28 21.26
#